data_1fdf32602d985dc57b537589de693016
#
_entry.id   1fdf32602d985dc57b537589de693016
#
_cell.length_a   1.000
_cell.length_b   1.000
_cell.length_c   1.000
_cell.angle_alpha   90.00
_cell.angle_beta   90.00
_cell.angle_gamma   90.00
#
_symmetry.space_group_name_H-M   'P 1'
#
loop_
_entity.id
_entity.type
_entity.pdbx_description
1 polymer ?
#
loop_
_entity_poly.entity_id
_entity_poly.type
_entity_poly.pdbx_seq_one_letter_code
_entity_poly.pdbx_strand_id
1 'polypeptide(L)'
;PTPWTHGRDLWWHDTVTTASPHHHAQPFDAEHPLFILYTSGTTGKPKGILHTTGGYLTQTAYTHHTVFDHKPGHDTYWCTADIGWITGHSYIVYGPLTNRTTQIIYEGTPNSPTEHRHFDIIEKYGVTIYYTAPTLIRTFMKWGRQIPDAHDLSSLRLLGSVGEPINPEAWRWYREVIGAGRTPIVDTWWQTETGAIMISPLPGVTAAKPGAAMTPLPGISARVVDEEGKPVGHGETEANGYLVLDQPWPSMLRGIWGDPQRFHETYWQRFAEQGWYFAGDGAKLDTDADLWILGRVDDVMNISGHRISTAEVESALVAHHTIAEAAVVGATDPTTGQGIVAFVILTAHTQPTPTLIDDLKTQVAHEISPIAKPREIHIVPELPKTRSGKIMRRLLRDIAEGRELGDTSTLVDP
;
A
#
# COMPACT_ATOMS: atom_id res chain seq x y z
N PRO A 1 -0.20 33.82 -2.19
CA PRO A 1 1.19 34.20 -1.94
C PRO A 1 1.57 33.77 -0.52
N THR A 2 2.67 33.03 -0.39
CA THR A 2 3.21 32.62 0.90
C THR A 2 3.71 33.85 1.67
N PRO A 3 3.36 34.02 2.97
CA PRO A 3 3.91 35.10 3.77
C PRO A 3 5.43 34.97 3.83
N TRP A 4 6.15 36.03 3.51
CA TRP A 4 7.61 36.07 3.46
C TRP A 4 8.16 36.92 4.60
N THR A 5 9.07 36.37 5.41
CA THR A 5 9.76 37.08 6.49
C THR A 5 11.20 37.32 6.10
N HIS A 6 11.56 38.56 5.85
CA HIS A 6 12.91 38.95 5.47
C HIS A 6 13.92 38.58 6.58
N GLY A 7 15.04 37.98 6.21
CA GLY A 7 16.09 37.53 7.11
C GLY A 7 15.87 36.14 7.72
N ARG A 8 14.63 35.58 7.66
CA ARG A 8 14.33 34.21 8.04
C ARG A 8 14.19 33.32 6.79
N ASP A 9 13.42 33.81 5.80
CA ASP A 9 13.11 33.04 4.61
C ASP A 9 14.12 33.32 3.51
N LEU A 10 14.67 32.25 2.93
CA LEU A 10 15.69 32.30 1.88
C LEU A 10 15.18 31.58 0.64
N TRP A 11 15.51 32.13 -0.52
CA TRP A 11 15.27 31.42 -1.77
C TRP A 11 16.20 30.24 -1.92
N TRP A 12 15.65 29.08 -2.26
CA TRP A 12 16.42 27.83 -2.46
C TRP A 12 17.60 28.04 -3.43
N HIS A 13 17.32 28.57 -4.62
CA HIS A 13 18.33 28.77 -5.65
C HIS A 13 19.46 29.73 -5.24
N ASP A 14 19.17 30.77 -4.47
CA ASP A 14 20.18 31.70 -3.96
C ASP A 14 21.12 30.98 -2.96
N THR A 15 20.55 30.13 -2.11
CA THR A 15 21.30 29.36 -1.11
C THR A 15 22.17 28.29 -1.76
N VAL A 16 21.61 27.52 -2.71
CA VAL A 16 22.30 26.39 -3.34
C VAL A 16 23.40 26.86 -4.28
N THR A 17 23.20 27.97 -5.03
CA THR A 17 24.20 28.53 -5.95
C THR A 17 25.52 28.89 -5.26
N THR A 18 25.46 29.27 -3.99
CA THR A 18 26.63 29.64 -3.19
C THR A 18 27.22 28.50 -2.36
N ALA A 19 26.52 27.35 -2.29
CA ALA A 19 26.98 26.20 -1.53
C ALA A 19 28.10 25.42 -2.24
N SER A 20 28.96 24.77 -1.45
CA SER A 20 29.98 23.88 -2.00
C SER A 20 29.33 22.67 -2.66
N PRO A 21 29.73 22.27 -3.89
CA PRO A 21 29.26 21.04 -4.51
C PRO A 21 29.92 19.79 -3.92
N HIS A 22 30.92 19.95 -3.04
CA HIS A 22 31.64 18.85 -2.43
C HIS A 22 31.19 18.64 -0.98
N HIS A 23 30.76 17.42 -0.69
CA HIS A 23 30.47 16.96 0.67
C HIS A 23 31.14 15.60 0.88
N HIS A 24 31.93 15.50 1.95
CA HIS A 24 32.57 14.24 2.33
C HIS A 24 31.64 13.47 3.29
N ALA A 25 31.26 12.26 2.90
CA ALA A 25 30.52 11.36 3.78
C ALA A 25 31.35 11.04 5.02
N GLN A 26 30.73 11.17 6.21
CA GLN A 26 31.34 10.80 7.48
C GLN A 26 30.94 9.39 7.86
N PRO A 27 31.84 8.59 8.46
CA PRO A 27 31.47 7.28 8.99
C PRO A 27 30.62 7.43 10.25
N PHE A 28 29.58 6.64 10.35
CA PHE A 28 28.69 6.53 11.51
C PHE A 28 28.55 5.09 11.95
N ASP A 29 28.20 4.89 13.22
CA ASP A 29 27.83 3.59 13.74
C ASP A 29 26.58 3.05 13.00
N ALA A 30 26.48 1.74 12.82
CA ALA A 30 25.34 1.11 12.15
C ALA A 30 23.99 1.41 12.83
N GLU A 31 23.98 1.63 14.13
CA GLU A 31 22.80 2.01 14.92
C GLU A 31 22.62 3.55 15.04
N HIS A 32 23.43 4.33 14.35
CA HIS A 32 23.22 5.78 14.30
C HIS A 32 21.85 6.11 13.70
N PRO A 33 21.04 6.98 14.31
CA PRO A 33 19.75 7.41 13.78
C PRO A 33 19.87 7.93 12.34
N LEU A 34 19.05 7.41 11.45
CA LEU A 34 19.03 7.80 10.04
C LEU A 34 17.95 8.82 9.78
N PHE A 35 16.72 8.52 10.19
CA PHE A 35 15.58 9.42 10.09
C PHE A 35 14.47 9.04 11.08
N ILE A 36 13.55 9.98 11.29
CA ILE A 36 12.27 9.77 11.97
C ILE A 36 11.17 10.08 10.96
N LEU A 37 10.28 9.11 10.73
CA LEU A 37 9.14 9.29 9.85
C LEU A 37 7.84 9.15 10.62
N TYR A 38 7.01 10.19 10.61
CA TYR A 38 5.72 10.17 11.28
C TYR A 38 4.67 9.46 10.43
N THR A 39 3.96 8.51 11.07
CA THR A 39 2.80 7.83 10.49
C THR A 39 1.53 8.24 11.20
N SER A 40 0.43 8.36 10.44
CA SER A 40 -0.90 8.52 11.05
C SER A 40 -1.27 7.23 11.79
N GLY A 41 -1.31 7.28 13.12
CA GLY A 41 -1.86 6.15 13.90
C GLY A 41 -3.37 6.04 13.71
N THR A 42 -3.91 4.83 13.69
CA THR A 42 -5.36 4.57 13.67
C THR A 42 -6.07 5.08 14.94
N THR A 43 -5.32 5.30 16.02
CA THR A 43 -5.81 5.59 17.37
C THR A 43 -5.35 6.93 17.95
N GLY A 44 -5.07 7.97 17.15
CA GLY A 44 -4.75 9.29 17.70
C GLY A 44 -3.44 9.91 17.20
N LYS A 45 -2.56 10.34 18.12
CA LYS A 45 -1.32 11.09 17.78
C LYS A 45 -0.44 10.31 16.78
N PRO A 46 0.15 10.98 15.78
CA PRO A 46 1.12 10.38 14.89
C PRO A 46 2.27 9.70 15.64
N LYS A 47 2.82 8.62 15.07
CA LYS A 47 3.96 7.88 15.62
C LYS A 47 5.21 8.24 14.82
N GLY A 48 6.25 8.75 15.48
CA GLY A 48 7.55 9.01 14.87
C GLY A 48 8.38 7.71 14.82
N ILE A 49 8.39 7.02 13.73
CA ILE A 49 9.13 5.76 13.55
C ILE A 49 10.61 6.08 13.35
N LEU A 50 11.45 5.53 14.23
CA LEU A 50 12.90 5.71 14.17
C LEU A 50 13.54 4.55 13.41
N HIS A 51 14.34 4.88 12.40
CA HIS A 51 15.24 3.94 11.72
C HIS A 51 16.70 4.32 11.90
N THR A 52 17.58 3.30 11.90
CA THR A 52 19.03 3.42 11.99
C THR A 52 19.73 3.05 10.70
N THR A 53 20.98 3.47 10.55
CA THR A 53 21.69 3.53 9.27
C THR A 53 21.97 2.17 8.65
N GLY A 54 22.67 1.30 9.38
CA GLY A 54 23.28 0.10 8.79
C GLY A 54 22.28 -0.94 8.34
N GLY A 55 21.38 -1.36 9.24
CA GLY A 55 20.38 -2.39 8.93
C GLY A 55 19.39 -1.94 7.87
N TYR A 56 18.94 -0.67 7.95
CA TYR A 56 18.02 -0.11 6.98
C TYR A 56 18.62 -0.06 5.57
N LEU A 57 19.84 0.46 5.43
CA LEU A 57 20.53 0.52 4.12
C LEU A 57 20.78 -0.88 3.54
N THR A 58 21.22 -1.81 4.38
CA THR A 58 21.47 -3.19 3.95
C THR A 58 20.22 -3.83 3.37
N GLN A 59 19.09 -3.73 4.06
CA GLN A 59 17.88 -4.41 3.62
C GLN A 59 17.18 -3.67 2.47
N THR A 60 17.18 -2.35 2.45
CA THR A 60 16.62 -1.61 1.30
C THR A 60 17.41 -1.87 0.02
N ALA A 61 18.75 -1.93 0.10
CA ALA A 61 19.59 -2.29 -1.04
C ALA A 61 19.35 -3.73 -1.51
N TYR A 62 19.30 -4.69 -0.57
CA TYR A 62 19.04 -6.10 -0.88
C TYR A 62 17.66 -6.29 -1.53
N THR A 63 16.61 -5.75 -0.93
CA THR A 63 15.25 -5.94 -1.44
C THR A 63 15.01 -5.20 -2.75
N HIS A 64 15.55 -4.00 -2.91
CA HIS A 64 15.51 -3.29 -4.18
C HIS A 64 16.19 -4.10 -5.30
N HIS A 65 17.37 -4.67 -5.04
CA HIS A 65 18.07 -5.49 -6.04
C HIS A 65 17.31 -6.78 -6.36
N THR A 66 16.83 -7.48 -5.32
CA THR A 66 16.28 -8.83 -5.47
C THR A 66 14.83 -8.82 -5.97
N VAL A 67 13.96 -7.99 -5.35
CA VAL A 67 12.53 -7.96 -5.70
C VAL A 67 12.32 -7.37 -7.09
N PHE A 68 13.09 -6.34 -7.45
CA PHE A 68 12.98 -5.74 -8.79
C PHE A 68 13.90 -6.38 -9.82
N ASP A 69 14.61 -7.47 -9.44
CA ASP A 69 15.59 -8.13 -10.33
C ASP A 69 16.46 -7.12 -11.04
N HIS A 70 16.95 -6.12 -10.29
CA HIS A 70 17.63 -4.95 -10.81
C HIS A 70 18.91 -5.29 -11.56
N LYS A 71 19.05 -4.79 -12.79
CA LYS A 71 20.20 -4.96 -13.67
C LYS A 71 20.98 -3.64 -13.74
N PRO A 72 22.05 -3.47 -12.94
CA PRO A 72 22.83 -2.23 -12.93
C PRO A 72 23.32 -1.83 -14.34
N GLY A 73 23.14 -0.57 -14.70
CA GLY A 73 23.54 -0.03 -16.00
C GLY A 73 22.60 -0.35 -17.17
N HIS A 74 21.56 -1.16 -16.95
CA HIS A 74 20.57 -1.50 -17.98
C HIS A 74 19.18 -1.00 -17.64
N ASP A 75 18.83 -0.97 -16.36
CA ASP A 75 17.49 -0.57 -15.93
C ASP A 75 17.34 0.93 -15.76
N THR A 76 16.19 1.42 -16.19
CA THR A 76 15.63 2.72 -15.80
C THR A 76 14.44 2.44 -14.88
N TYR A 77 14.63 2.74 -13.61
CA TYR A 77 13.65 2.47 -12.55
C TYR A 77 12.78 3.70 -12.29
N TRP A 78 11.49 3.49 -12.11
CA TRP A 78 10.59 4.55 -11.69
C TRP A 78 9.64 4.09 -10.57
N CYS A 79 9.86 4.63 -9.39
CA CYS A 79 8.91 4.56 -8.28
C CYS A 79 8.10 5.86 -8.25
N THR A 80 6.78 5.75 -8.28
CA THR A 80 5.88 6.91 -8.35
C THR A 80 5.39 7.39 -6.98
N ALA A 81 5.93 6.82 -5.90
CA ALA A 81 5.57 7.22 -4.54
C ALA A 81 6.00 8.65 -4.23
N ASP A 82 5.27 9.30 -3.35
CA ASP A 82 5.66 10.57 -2.77
C ASP A 82 6.86 10.37 -1.81
N ILE A 83 7.85 11.26 -1.89
CA ILE A 83 9.06 11.19 -1.09
C ILE A 83 8.80 11.41 0.41
N GLY A 84 7.68 12.00 0.78
CA GLY A 84 7.25 12.17 2.16
C GLY A 84 6.80 10.89 2.86
N TRP A 85 6.68 9.77 2.12
CA TRP A 85 6.29 8.47 2.65
C TRP A 85 7.46 7.49 2.70
N ILE A 86 7.30 6.42 3.48
CA ILE A 86 8.37 5.41 3.61
C ILE A 86 8.76 4.79 2.26
N THR A 87 7.83 4.63 1.33
CA THR A 87 8.13 4.10 0.00
C THR A 87 9.09 5.01 -0.75
N GLY A 88 8.92 6.34 -0.65
CA GLY A 88 9.86 7.30 -1.21
C GLY A 88 11.24 7.20 -0.55
N HIS A 89 11.29 7.07 0.79
CA HIS A 89 12.56 6.87 1.49
C HIS A 89 13.25 5.59 1.04
N SER A 90 12.59 4.46 1.14
CA SER A 90 13.21 3.15 0.88
C SER A 90 13.50 2.91 -0.60
N TYR A 91 12.59 3.31 -1.51
CA TYR A 91 12.61 2.90 -2.92
C TYR A 91 12.66 4.04 -3.93
N ILE A 92 12.93 5.28 -3.48
CA ILE A 92 13.41 6.38 -4.33
C ILE A 92 14.81 6.80 -3.87
N VAL A 93 15.01 6.98 -2.54
CA VAL A 93 16.28 7.48 -2.02
C VAL A 93 17.25 6.33 -1.74
N TYR A 94 17.00 5.55 -0.68
CA TYR A 94 18.05 4.70 -0.11
C TYR A 94 18.37 3.45 -0.95
N GLY A 95 17.39 2.64 -1.30
CA GLY A 95 17.60 1.41 -2.07
C GLY A 95 18.20 1.68 -3.47
N PRO A 96 17.53 2.50 -4.30
CA PRO A 96 18.02 2.78 -5.65
C PRO A 96 19.40 3.45 -5.69
N LEU A 97 19.65 4.46 -4.84
CA LEU A 97 20.96 5.17 -4.84
C LEU A 97 22.08 4.28 -4.33
N THR A 98 21.84 3.43 -3.31
CA THR A 98 22.82 2.45 -2.85
C THR A 98 23.18 1.45 -3.94
N ASN A 99 22.21 1.07 -4.78
CA ASN A 99 22.40 0.15 -5.91
C ASN A 99 22.84 0.85 -7.20
N ARG A 100 23.14 2.15 -7.17
CA ARG A 100 23.57 2.95 -8.34
C ARG A 100 22.57 2.87 -9.51
N THR A 101 21.29 2.88 -9.19
CA THR A 101 20.21 2.74 -10.16
C THR A 101 19.97 4.04 -10.91
N THR A 102 19.85 3.97 -12.23
CA THR A 102 19.27 5.07 -13.01
C THR A 102 17.77 5.10 -12.72
N GLN A 103 17.27 6.24 -12.27
CA GLN A 103 15.86 6.37 -11.90
C GLN A 103 15.22 7.66 -12.39
N ILE A 104 13.90 7.60 -12.55
CA ILE A 104 13.09 8.77 -12.85
C ILE A 104 12.60 9.36 -11.52
N ILE A 105 12.77 10.67 -11.39
CA ILE A 105 12.14 11.49 -10.34
C ILE A 105 11.19 12.45 -11.05
N TYR A 106 9.92 12.40 -10.69
CA TYR A 106 8.88 13.22 -11.30
C TYR A 106 8.18 14.07 -10.24
N GLU A 107 8.21 15.37 -10.44
CA GLU A 107 7.48 16.36 -9.64
C GLU A 107 6.21 16.76 -10.38
N GLY A 108 5.09 16.17 -9.98
CA GLY A 108 3.79 16.42 -10.60
C GLY A 108 2.74 15.39 -10.23
N THR A 109 1.56 15.56 -10.81
CA THR A 109 0.42 14.65 -10.63
C THR A 109 0.24 13.76 -11.86
N PRO A 110 -0.42 12.60 -11.73
CA PRO A 110 -0.57 11.64 -12.83
C PRO A 110 -1.29 12.19 -14.05
N ASN A 111 -2.17 13.17 -13.84
CA ASN A 111 -3.03 13.79 -14.88
C ASN A 111 -2.56 15.16 -15.34
N SER A 112 -1.34 15.59 -15.02
CA SER A 112 -0.83 16.91 -15.40
C SER A 112 0.36 16.80 -16.37
N PRO A 113 0.32 17.40 -17.55
CA PRO A 113 -0.76 18.24 -18.09
C PRO A 113 -1.96 17.46 -18.64
N THR A 114 -1.84 16.14 -18.83
CA THR A 114 -2.88 15.24 -19.33
C THR A 114 -2.79 13.87 -18.68
N GLU A 115 -3.81 13.04 -18.83
CA GLU A 115 -3.86 11.65 -18.37
C GLU A 115 -2.82 10.74 -19.05
N HIS A 116 -2.18 11.19 -20.13
CA HIS A 116 -1.10 10.50 -20.82
C HIS A 116 0.26 10.59 -20.10
N ARG A 117 0.38 11.50 -19.12
CA ARG A 117 1.67 11.91 -18.55
C ARG A 117 2.58 10.78 -18.08
N HIS A 118 2.05 9.77 -17.38
CA HIS A 118 2.85 8.63 -16.94
C HIS A 118 3.38 7.80 -18.10
N PHE A 119 2.55 7.59 -19.10
CA PHE A 119 2.89 6.79 -20.28
C PHE A 119 3.89 7.52 -21.18
N ASP A 120 3.75 8.86 -21.34
CA ASP A 120 4.75 9.72 -22.00
C ASP A 120 6.13 9.57 -21.35
N ILE A 121 6.19 9.53 -20.02
CA ILE A 121 7.45 9.38 -19.29
C ILE A 121 8.04 7.97 -19.51
N ILE A 122 7.23 6.92 -19.42
CA ILE A 122 7.66 5.55 -19.64
C ILE A 122 8.25 5.39 -21.04
N GLU A 123 7.52 5.81 -22.06
CA GLU A 123 7.95 5.75 -23.46
C GLU A 123 9.21 6.58 -23.71
N LYS A 124 9.19 7.86 -23.30
CA LYS A 124 10.28 8.80 -23.55
C LYS A 124 11.62 8.39 -22.95
N TYR A 125 11.59 7.84 -21.73
CA TYR A 125 12.81 7.51 -20.98
C TYR A 125 13.13 6.03 -20.95
N GLY A 126 12.33 5.19 -21.62
CA GLY A 126 12.54 3.75 -21.67
C GLY A 126 12.50 3.12 -20.28
N VAL A 127 11.49 3.45 -19.47
CA VAL A 127 11.35 2.89 -18.12
C VAL A 127 11.23 1.38 -18.20
N THR A 128 12.05 0.66 -17.46
CA THR A 128 12.09 -0.81 -17.48
C THR A 128 11.40 -1.42 -16.25
N ILE A 129 11.43 -0.72 -15.14
CA ILE A 129 10.79 -1.14 -13.87
C ILE A 129 9.88 -0.01 -13.41
N TYR A 130 8.58 -0.33 -13.27
CA TYR A 130 7.57 0.64 -12.85
C TYR A 130 6.90 0.18 -11.57
N TYR A 131 7.10 0.94 -10.48
CA TYR A 131 6.63 0.63 -9.12
C TYR A 131 5.67 1.68 -8.63
N THR A 132 4.41 1.29 -8.40
CA THR A 132 3.32 2.22 -8.11
C THR A 132 2.28 1.65 -7.14
N ALA A 133 1.28 2.46 -6.78
CA ALA A 133 0.23 2.05 -5.87
C ALA A 133 -1.02 1.54 -6.61
N PRO A 134 -1.78 0.58 -6.06
CA PRO A 134 -3.05 0.10 -6.61
C PRO A 134 -4.07 1.21 -6.88
N THR A 135 -4.09 2.25 -6.05
CA THR A 135 -4.95 3.43 -6.29
C THR A 135 -4.65 4.10 -7.63
N LEU A 136 -3.39 4.24 -8.03
CA LEU A 136 -3.04 4.80 -9.34
C LEU A 136 -3.42 3.85 -10.48
N ILE A 137 -3.25 2.54 -10.30
CA ILE A 137 -3.67 1.53 -11.28
C ILE A 137 -5.17 1.63 -11.51
N ARG A 138 -5.99 1.71 -10.45
CA ARG A 138 -7.44 1.91 -10.56
C ARG A 138 -7.80 3.23 -11.24
N THR A 139 -7.02 4.27 -11.03
CA THR A 139 -7.18 5.55 -11.74
C THR A 139 -6.95 5.37 -13.24
N PHE A 140 -5.93 4.64 -13.65
CA PHE A 140 -5.69 4.31 -15.06
C PHE A 140 -6.82 3.47 -15.66
N MET A 141 -7.34 2.49 -14.90
CA MET A 141 -8.53 1.72 -15.32
C MET A 141 -9.73 2.61 -15.58
N LYS A 142 -9.96 3.59 -14.69
CA LYS A 142 -11.06 4.58 -14.83
C LYS A 142 -10.88 5.46 -16.07
N TRP A 143 -9.66 5.87 -16.40
CA TRP A 143 -9.38 6.66 -17.61
C TRP A 143 -9.53 5.84 -18.90
N GLY A 144 -9.34 4.52 -18.81
CA GLY A 144 -9.53 3.56 -19.89
C GLY A 144 -8.25 3.17 -20.61
N ARG A 145 -8.28 1.97 -21.21
CA ARG A 145 -7.10 1.36 -21.83
C ARG A 145 -6.61 2.10 -23.09
N GLN A 146 -7.45 2.91 -23.72
CA GLN A 146 -7.07 3.68 -24.92
C GLN A 146 -5.89 4.64 -24.64
N ILE A 147 -5.70 5.06 -23.38
CA ILE A 147 -4.59 5.94 -22.99
C ILE A 147 -3.27 5.19 -23.00
N PRO A 148 -3.05 4.11 -22.22
CA PRO A 148 -1.81 3.34 -22.32
C PRO A 148 -1.60 2.69 -23.70
N ASP A 149 -2.67 2.25 -24.38
CA ASP A 149 -2.58 1.64 -25.73
C ASP A 149 -2.04 2.63 -26.80
N ALA A 150 -2.07 3.93 -26.53
CA ALA A 150 -1.52 4.95 -27.43
C ALA A 150 0.01 5.15 -27.29
N HIS A 151 0.66 4.42 -26.39
CA HIS A 151 2.08 4.57 -26.06
C HIS A 151 2.87 3.28 -26.25
N ASP A 152 4.17 3.41 -26.56
CA ASP A 152 5.09 2.28 -26.55
C ASP A 152 5.57 1.97 -25.13
N LEU A 153 4.98 0.96 -24.51
CA LEU A 153 5.36 0.46 -23.19
C LEU A 153 6.25 -0.80 -23.27
N SER A 154 6.83 -1.08 -24.43
CA SER A 154 7.63 -2.30 -24.66
C SER A 154 8.91 -2.37 -23.83
N SER A 155 9.39 -1.24 -23.34
CA SER A 155 10.54 -1.16 -22.44
C SER A 155 10.28 -1.76 -21.05
N LEU A 156 9.02 -1.82 -20.62
CA LEU A 156 8.66 -2.38 -19.31
C LEU A 156 8.96 -3.87 -19.24
N ARG A 157 9.81 -4.27 -18.31
CA ARG A 157 10.15 -5.68 -18.03
C ARG A 157 9.67 -6.15 -16.67
N LEU A 158 9.38 -5.23 -15.73
CA LEU A 158 8.87 -5.54 -14.41
C LEU A 158 7.91 -4.45 -13.94
N LEU A 159 6.80 -4.89 -13.35
CA LEU A 159 5.83 -4.04 -12.68
C LEU A 159 5.81 -4.32 -11.18
N GLY A 160 5.55 -3.31 -10.37
CA GLY A 160 5.42 -3.49 -8.93
C GLY A 160 4.23 -2.75 -8.35
N SER A 161 3.70 -3.28 -7.24
CA SER A 161 2.58 -2.74 -6.48
C SER A 161 2.96 -2.55 -5.01
N VAL A 162 2.51 -1.46 -4.41
CA VAL A 162 2.86 -1.07 -3.04
C VAL A 162 1.82 -0.20 -2.35
N GLY A 163 1.79 -0.28 -1.02
CA GLY A 163 1.10 0.67 -0.14
C GLY A 163 -0.27 0.24 0.34
N GLU A 164 -0.94 -0.61 -0.39
CA GLU A 164 -2.22 -1.23 -0.05
C GLU A 164 -2.36 -2.58 -0.76
N PRO A 165 -3.20 -3.50 -0.29
CA PRO A 165 -3.50 -4.72 -1.04
C PRO A 165 -4.07 -4.38 -2.43
N ILE A 166 -3.56 -5.06 -3.46
CA ILE A 166 -4.11 -4.94 -4.81
C ILE A 166 -5.20 -5.99 -5.02
N ASN A 167 -6.37 -5.58 -5.47
CA ASN A 167 -7.40 -6.54 -5.80
C ASN A 167 -7.05 -7.33 -7.09
N PRO A 168 -7.54 -8.58 -7.22
CA PRO A 168 -7.20 -9.42 -8.36
C PRO A 168 -7.52 -8.80 -9.72
N GLU A 169 -8.60 -8.02 -9.82
CA GLU A 169 -9.03 -7.36 -11.06
C GLU A 169 -8.03 -6.28 -11.50
N ALA A 170 -7.64 -5.39 -10.59
CA ALA A 170 -6.63 -4.38 -10.87
C ALA A 170 -5.27 -5.00 -11.19
N TRP A 171 -4.90 -6.10 -10.53
CA TRP A 171 -3.68 -6.85 -10.81
C TRP A 171 -3.68 -7.42 -12.24
N ARG A 172 -4.79 -8.08 -12.65
CA ARG A 172 -4.93 -8.62 -14.01
C ARG A 172 -4.88 -7.52 -15.07
N TRP A 173 -5.64 -6.43 -14.85
CA TRP A 173 -5.62 -5.27 -15.73
C TRP A 173 -4.20 -4.68 -15.87
N TYR A 174 -3.50 -4.51 -14.76
CA TYR A 174 -2.14 -4.00 -14.73
C TYR A 174 -1.18 -4.87 -15.54
N ARG A 175 -1.28 -6.19 -15.40
CA ARG A 175 -0.50 -7.15 -16.16
C ARG A 175 -0.84 -7.13 -17.65
N GLU A 176 -2.12 -7.13 -17.98
CA GLU A 176 -2.59 -7.27 -19.38
C GLU A 176 -2.41 -5.98 -20.17
N VAL A 177 -2.77 -4.84 -19.59
CA VAL A 177 -2.77 -3.55 -20.31
C VAL A 177 -1.39 -2.87 -20.22
N ILE A 178 -0.87 -2.65 -19.03
CA ILE A 178 0.42 -1.98 -18.87
C ILE A 178 1.59 -2.93 -19.17
N GLY A 179 1.50 -4.16 -18.70
CA GLY A 179 2.52 -5.20 -18.88
C GLY A 179 2.42 -6.00 -20.16
N ALA A 180 1.43 -5.73 -21.04
CA ALA A 180 1.16 -6.43 -22.28
C ALA A 180 1.08 -7.98 -22.11
N GLY A 181 0.60 -8.46 -20.97
CA GLY A 181 0.47 -9.88 -20.62
C GLY A 181 1.79 -10.63 -20.36
N ARG A 182 2.94 -10.02 -20.68
CA ARG A 182 4.28 -10.64 -20.57
C ARG A 182 5.06 -10.25 -19.33
N THR A 183 4.78 -9.06 -18.77
CA THR A 183 5.58 -8.47 -17.69
C THR A 183 5.13 -9.04 -16.34
N PRO A 184 6.04 -9.60 -15.52
CA PRO A 184 5.71 -10.04 -14.18
C PRO A 184 5.36 -8.86 -13.27
N ILE A 185 4.54 -9.14 -12.25
CA ILE A 185 4.19 -8.17 -11.21
C ILE A 185 4.72 -8.66 -9.88
N VAL A 186 5.40 -7.79 -9.16
CA VAL A 186 5.75 -7.98 -7.75
C VAL A 186 4.81 -7.13 -6.90
N ASP A 187 3.90 -7.79 -6.19
CA ASP A 187 3.10 -7.16 -5.15
C ASP A 187 3.86 -7.24 -3.83
N THR A 188 4.03 -6.10 -3.17
CA THR A 188 4.97 -6.01 -2.06
C THR A 188 4.27 -5.63 -0.77
N TRP A 189 4.36 -6.50 0.25
CA TRP A 189 3.93 -6.15 1.58
C TRP A 189 5.09 -5.74 2.46
N TRP A 190 4.95 -4.59 3.07
CA TRP A 190 5.84 -4.03 4.06
C TRP A 190 5.23 -2.78 4.69
N GLN A 191 5.88 -2.21 5.69
CA GLN A 191 5.37 -1.09 6.48
C GLN A 191 6.47 -0.05 6.70
N THR A 192 6.10 1.14 7.17
CA THR A 192 7.07 2.13 7.68
C THR A 192 7.94 1.50 8.76
N GLU A 193 7.34 0.72 9.63
CA GLU A 193 7.95 0.01 10.74
C GLU A 193 8.96 -1.07 10.29
N THR A 194 8.67 -1.76 9.20
CA THR A 194 9.61 -2.78 8.68
C THR A 194 10.76 -2.18 7.89
N GLY A 195 10.60 -0.97 7.38
CA GLY A 195 11.63 -0.21 6.66
C GLY A 195 11.87 -0.67 5.23
N ALA A 196 11.63 -1.94 4.92
CA ALA A 196 11.82 -2.53 3.59
C ALA A 196 10.82 -3.66 3.34
N ILE A 197 10.76 -4.14 2.09
CA ILE A 197 9.87 -5.24 1.66
C ILE A 197 10.18 -6.51 2.46
N MET A 198 9.10 -7.13 2.97
CA MET A 198 9.15 -8.37 3.76
C MET A 198 8.60 -9.55 2.98
N ILE A 199 7.49 -9.36 2.27
CA ILE A 199 6.76 -10.40 1.54
C ILE A 199 6.55 -9.94 0.12
N SER A 200 6.93 -10.74 -0.86
CA SER A 200 6.78 -10.43 -2.28
C SER A 200 7.04 -11.67 -3.14
N PRO A 201 6.40 -11.84 -4.30
CA PRO A 201 6.88 -12.77 -5.30
C PRO A 201 8.26 -12.32 -5.82
N LEU A 202 9.08 -13.28 -6.27
CA LEU A 202 10.36 -13.02 -6.91
C LEU A 202 10.26 -13.29 -8.42
N PRO A 203 10.67 -12.34 -9.29
CA PRO A 203 10.60 -12.50 -10.73
C PRO A 203 11.37 -13.73 -11.20
N GLY A 204 10.74 -14.55 -12.04
CA GLY A 204 11.35 -15.78 -12.57
C GLY A 204 11.45 -16.95 -11.57
N VAL A 205 11.06 -16.75 -10.32
CA VAL A 205 11.09 -17.77 -9.25
C VAL A 205 9.68 -18.11 -8.79
N THR A 206 8.85 -17.11 -8.53
CA THR A 206 7.52 -17.28 -7.96
C THR A 206 6.44 -17.14 -9.04
N ALA A 207 5.54 -18.12 -9.12
CA ALA A 207 4.32 -18.00 -9.92
C ALA A 207 3.29 -17.15 -9.16
N ALA A 208 3.33 -15.83 -9.39
CA ALA A 208 2.50 -14.88 -8.67
C ALA A 208 0.99 -15.10 -8.90
N LYS A 209 0.21 -15.08 -7.83
CA LYS A 209 -1.26 -15.11 -7.84
C LYS A 209 -1.81 -13.68 -7.80
N PRO A 210 -2.82 -13.34 -8.61
CA PRO A 210 -3.42 -12.02 -8.59
C PRO A 210 -3.96 -11.63 -7.20
N GLY A 211 -3.37 -10.61 -6.57
CA GLY A 211 -3.77 -10.11 -5.26
C GLY A 211 -3.08 -10.76 -4.06
N ALA A 212 -2.22 -11.78 -4.27
CA ALA A 212 -1.45 -12.39 -3.19
C ALA A 212 -0.09 -11.71 -3.02
N ALA A 213 0.32 -11.49 -1.78
CA ALA A 213 1.67 -11.03 -1.45
C ALA A 213 2.71 -12.16 -1.57
N MET A 214 2.27 -13.41 -1.67
CA MET A 214 3.03 -14.65 -1.89
C MET A 214 3.85 -15.07 -0.66
N THR A 215 5.16 -15.05 -0.74
CA THR A 215 6.04 -15.65 0.28
C THR A 215 6.95 -14.63 0.95
N PRO A 216 7.34 -14.84 2.22
CA PRO A 216 8.38 -14.03 2.85
C PRO A 216 9.68 -14.11 2.04
N LEU A 217 10.38 -12.98 1.95
CA LEU A 217 11.69 -12.92 1.30
C LEU A 217 12.74 -13.73 2.08
N PRO A 218 13.79 -14.24 1.43
CA PRO A 218 14.89 -14.89 2.10
C PRO A 218 15.44 -14.06 3.27
N GLY A 219 15.53 -14.68 4.46
CA GLY A 219 15.94 -14.02 5.70
C GLY A 219 14.79 -13.37 6.48
N ILE A 220 13.56 -13.43 5.99
CA ILE A 220 12.36 -12.98 6.69
C ILE A 220 11.55 -14.18 7.15
N SER A 221 11.10 -14.16 8.40
CA SER A 221 10.20 -15.15 8.95
C SER A 221 8.87 -14.50 9.32
N ALA A 222 7.82 -14.88 8.60
CA ALA A 222 6.46 -14.40 8.82
C ALA A 222 5.52 -15.57 9.07
N ARG A 223 4.54 -15.36 9.96
CA ARG A 223 3.51 -16.35 10.28
C ARG A 223 2.14 -15.72 10.32
N VAL A 224 1.14 -16.54 10.07
CA VAL A 224 -0.26 -16.23 10.37
C VAL A 224 -0.65 -16.99 11.61
N VAL A 225 -1.17 -16.29 12.62
CA VAL A 225 -1.48 -16.85 13.93
C VAL A 225 -2.88 -16.46 14.39
N ASP A 226 -3.48 -17.26 15.27
CA ASP A 226 -4.74 -16.96 15.93
C ASP A 226 -4.57 -15.92 17.07
N GLU A 227 -5.64 -15.71 17.85
CA GLU A 227 -5.63 -14.76 18.98
C GLU A 227 -4.68 -15.19 20.11
N GLU A 228 -4.46 -16.47 20.28
CA GLU A 228 -3.56 -17.09 21.24
C GLU A 228 -2.11 -17.24 20.75
N GLY A 229 -1.82 -16.81 19.51
CA GLY A 229 -0.48 -16.91 18.91
C GLY A 229 -0.15 -18.31 18.38
N LYS A 230 -1.14 -19.18 18.17
CA LYS A 230 -0.91 -20.48 17.53
C LYS A 230 -0.91 -20.31 16.01
N PRO A 231 0.05 -20.90 15.29
CA PRO A 231 0.05 -20.89 13.83
C PRO A 231 -1.23 -21.47 13.25
N VAL A 232 -1.81 -20.78 12.26
CA VAL A 232 -2.96 -21.24 11.48
C VAL A 232 -2.53 -21.63 10.07
N GLY A 233 -3.35 -22.41 9.36
CA GLY A 233 -3.11 -22.74 7.95
C GLY A 233 -2.08 -23.85 7.70
N HIS A 234 -1.88 -24.73 8.65
CA HIS A 234 -1.13 -25.98 8.40
C HIS A 234 -2.09 -27.07 7.91
N GLY A 235 -2.24 -27.22 6.59
CA GLY A 235 -3.05 -28.30 6.03
C GLY A 235 -3.84 -27.90 4.77
N GLU A 236 -4.84 -28.70 4.44
CA GLU A 236 -5.65 -28.57 3.22
C GLU A 236 -6.71 -27.46 3.23
N THR A 237 -6.75 -26.64 4.29
CA THR A 237 -7.77 -25.58 4.45
C THR A 237 -7.15 -24.20 4.51
N GLU A 238 -7.78 -23.24 3.85
CA GLU A 238 -7.47 -21.82 4.02
C GLU A 238 -7.69 -21.38 5.47
N ALA A 239 -6.81 -20.56 6.00
CA ALA A 239 -6.93 -20.06 7.37
C ALA A 239 -6.56 -18.58 7.47
N ASN A 240 -7.37 -17.84 8.21
CA ASN A 240 -7.21 -16.42 8.46
C ASN A 240 -6.68 -16.19 9.87
N GLY A 241 -5.84 -15.17 10.03
CA GLY A 241 -5.30 -14.79 11.33
C GLY A 241 -4.59 -13.45 11.31
N TYR A 242 -3.72 -13.27 12.29
CA TYR A 242 -2.87 -12.11 12.44
C TYR A 242 -1.51 -12.36 11.80
N LEU A 243 -1.03 -11.38 11.04
CA LEU A 243 0.34 -11.42 10.53
C LEU A 243 1.32 -11.01 11.63
N VAL A 244 2.29 -11.87 11.88
CA VAL A 244 3.41 -11.59 12.78
C VAL A 244 4.74 -11.88 12.09
N LEU A 245 5.79 -11.14 12.50
CA LEU A 245 7.17 -11.45 12.16
C LEU A 245 7.82 -12.03 13.43
N ASP A 246 8.25 -13.29 13.35
CA ASP A 246 8.72 -14.05 14.52
C ASP A 246 10.25 -14.08 14.66
N GLN A 247 10.96 -13.39 13.78
CA GLN A 247 12.40 -13.17 13.84
C GLN A 247 12.75 -11.71 13.55
N PRO A 248 13.81 -11.17 14.16
CA PRO A 248 14.28 -9.82 13.83
C PRO A 248 14.82 -9.76 12.40
N TRP A 249 14.77 -8.58 11.81
CA TRP A 249 15.28 -8.30 10.46
C TRP A 249 16.13 -7.01 10.48
N PRO A 250 17.05 -6.80 9.52
CA PRO A 250 18.01 -5.70 9.58
C PRO A 250 17.37 -4.31 9.64
N SER A 251 16.33 -4.05 8.85
CA SER A 251 15.64 -2.75 8.79
C SER A 251 14.49 -2.59 9.78
N MET A 252 14.43 -3.42 10.83
CA MET A 252 13.44 -3.29 11.88
C MET A 252 13.52 -1.91 12.55
N LEU A 253 12.35 -1.30 12.82
CA LEU A 253 12.29 -0.03 13.56
C LEU A 253 13.01 -0.13 14.91
N ARG A 254 13.59 0.98 15.37
CA ARG A 254 14.27 1.03 16.67
C ARG A 254 13.43 1.66 17.78
N GLY A 255 12.23 2.13 17.46
CA GLY A 255 11.30 2.65 18.43
C GLY A 255 10.32 3.67 17.84
N ILE A 256 9.43 4.16 18.71
CA ILE A 256 8.66 5.38 18.49
C ILE A 256 9.38 6.52 19.18
N TRP A 257 9.72 7.56 18.45
CA TRP A 257 10.48 8.69 18.96
C TRP A 257 9.80 9.36 20.16
N GLY A 258 10.50 9.36 21.30
CA GLY A 258 10.00 9.94 22.54
C GLY A 258 8.90 9.15 23.25
N ASP A 259 8.54 7.93 22.77
CA ASP A 259 7.43 7.16 23.33
C ASP A 259 7.72 5.64 23.37
N PRO A 260 8.65 5.19 24.23
CA PRO A 260 9.01 3.78 24.34
C PRO A 260 7.88 2.88 24.87
N GLN A 261 6.98 3.44 25.68
CA GLN A 261 5.83 2.68 26.18
C GLN A 261 4.89 2.33 25.03
N ARG A 262 4.51 3.32 24.22
CA ARG A 262 3.66 3.11 23.06
C ARG A 262 4.29 2.17 22.02
N PHE A 263 5.62 2.21 21.87
CA PHE A 263 6.36 1.26 21.04
C PHE A 263 6.12 -0.19 21.47
N HIS A 264 6.27 -0.45 22.78
CA HIS A 264 6.03 -1.78 23.35
C HIS A 264 4.54 -2.20 23.19
N GLU A 265 3.62 -1.33 23.61
CA GLU A 265 2.19 -1.61 23.56
C GLU A 265 1.67 -1.88 22.15
N THR A 266 2.17 -1.14 21.15
CA THR A 266 1.70 -1.24 19.77
C THR A 266 2.17 -2.50 19.07
N TYR A 267 3.45 -2.88 19.25
CA TYR A 267 4.08 -3.87 18.38
C TYR A 267 4.45 -5.18 19.09
N TRP A 268 4.54 -5.18 20.42
CA TRP A 268 5.09 -6.32 21.17
C TRP A 268 4.15 -6.90 22.21
N GLN A 269 3.26 -6.11 22.77
CA GLN A 269 2.44 -6.51 23.90
C GLN A 269 1.52 -7.69 23.57
N ARG A 270 0.94 -7.72 22.36
CA ARG A 270 -0.02 -8.75 21.98
C ARG A 270 0.54 -10.17 22.00
N PHE A 271 1.78 -10.32 21.55
CA PHE A 271 2.49 -11.60 21.51
C PHE A 271 3.81 -11.54 22.31
N ALA A 272 3.75 -10.94 23.50
CA ALA A 272 4.91 -10.68 24.34
C ALA A 272 5.58 -11.98 24.81
N GLU A 273 4.79 -13.02 25.11
CA GLU A 273 5.33 -14.32 25.53
C GLU A 273 6.18 -15.00 24.44
N GLN A 274 5.82 -14.79 23.17
CA GLN A 274 6.54 -15.31 22.02
C GLN A 274 7.66 -14.37 21.56
N GLY A 275 7.64 -13.09 21.96
CA GLY A 275 8.56 -12.07 21.49
C GLY A 275 8.38 -11.69 20.01
N TRP A 276 7.18 -11.82 19.48
CA TRP A 276 6.90 -11.58 18.05
C TRP A 276 6.41 -10.16 17.77
N TYR A 277 6.88 -9.64 16.64
CA TYR A 277 6.40 -8.36 16.13
C TYR A 277 4.99 -8.52 15.56
N PHE A 278 4.05 -7.75 16.06
CA PHE A 278 2.68 -7.69 15.58
C PHE A 278 2.54 -6.62 14.48
N ALA A 279 2.31 -7.05 13.25
CA ALA A 279 2.18 -6.15 12.11
C ALA A 279 0.92 -5.26 12.16
N GLY A 280 -0.10 -5.67 12.91
CA GLY A 280 -1.42 -5.02 12.90
C GLY A 280 -2.19 -5.23 11.60
N ASP A 281 -1.75 -6.18 10.77
CA ASP A 281 -2.43 -6.62 9.56
C ASP A 281 -3.02 -8.01 9.74
N GLY A 282 -4.21 -8.23 9.17
CA GLY A 282 -4.80 -9.54 8.98
C GLY A 282 -4.22 -10.20 7.73
N ALA A 283 -4.03 -11.50 7.78
CA ALA A 283 -3.57 -12.27 6.65
C ALA A 283 -4.25 -13.64 6.59
N LYS A 284 -4.25 -14.25 5.40
CA LYS A 284 -4.60 -15.66 5.25
C LYS A 284 -3.48 -16.42 4.54
N LEU A 285 -3.40 -17.70 4.85
CA LEU A 285 -2.66 -18.67 4.06
C LEU A 285 -3.62 -19.46 3.20
N ASP A 286 -3.32 -19.57 1.92
CA ASP A 286 -4.05 -20.48 1.04
C ASP A 286 -3.48 -21.91 1.10
N THR A 287 -4.05 -22.82 0.32
CA THR A 287 -3.65 -24.24 0.30
C THR A 287 -2.22 -24.47 -0.21
N ASP A 288 -1.65 -23.51 -0.92
CA ASP A 288 -0.24 -23.56 -1.38
C ASP A 288 0.71 -22.88 -0.38
N ALA A 289 0.19 -22.42 0.77
CA ALA A 289 0.88 -21.65 1.80
C ALA A 289 1.34 -20.24 1.34
N ASP A 290 0.70 -19.69 0.33
CA ASP A 290 0.91 -18.31 -0.08
C ASP A 290 0.13 -17.34 0.81
N LEU A 291 0.76 -16.21 1.14
CA LEU A 291 0.19 -15.17 1.99
C LEU A 291 -0.67 -14.19 1.20
N TRP A 292 -1.85 -13.92 1.73
CA TRP A 292 -2.77 -12.90 1.27
C TRP A 292 -2.98 -11.88 2.38
N ILE A 293 -2.74 -10.62 2.09
CA ILE A 293 -2.94 -9.55 3.08
C ILE A 293 -4.39 -9.08 3.00
N LEU A 294 -5.09 -9.19 4.12
CA LEU A 294 -6.51 -8.86 4.23
C LEU A 294 -6.77 -7.40 4.64
N GLY A 295 -5.71 -6.64 4.91
CA GLY A 295 -5.76 -5.27 5.39
C GLY A 295 -5.50 -5.13 6.87
N ARG A 296 -5.72 -3.93 7.42
CA ARG A 296 -5.50 -3.64 8.84
C ARG A 296 -6.49 -4.41 9.71
N VAL A 297 -6.01 -4.93 10.83
CA VAL A 297 -6.87 -5.61 11.83
C VAL A 297 -8.00 -4.69 12.30
N ASP A 298 -7.73 -3.38 12.42
CA ASP A 298 -8.72 -2.36 12.80
C ASP A 298 -9.79 -2.14 11.73
N ASP A 299 -9.55 -2.56 10.48
CA ASP A 299 -10.49 -2.48 9.35
C ASP A 299 -11.20 -3.82 9.09
N VAL A 300 -10.88 -4.89 9.84
CA VAL A 300 -11.64 -6.14 9.79
C VAL A 300 -12.95 -5.95 10.56
N MET A 301 -14.05 -6.26 9.89
CA MET A 301 -15.40 -6.16 10.45
C MET A 301 -15.77 -7.45 11.16
N ASN A 302 -16.45 -7.33 12.30
CA ASN A 302 -17.03 -8.48 13.01
C ASN A 302 -18.54 -8.52 12.82
N ILE A 303 -18.99 -9.34 11.89
CA ILE A 303 -20.41 -9.46 11.53
C ILE A 303 -20.93 -10.78 12.11
N SER A 304 -21.77 -10.70 13.14
CA SER A 304 -22.34 -11.89 13.81
C SER A 304 -21.27 -12.92 14.21
N GLY A 305 -20.12 -12.46 14.70
CA GLY A 305 -19.00 -13.34 15.09
C GLY A 305 -18.09 -13.78 13.96
N HIS A 306 -18.38 -13.41 12.71
CA HIS A 306 -17.51 -13.70 11.56
C HIS A 306 -16.62 -12.50 11.25
N ARG A 307 -15.34 -12.76 11.03
CA ARG A 307 -14.36 -11.74 10.64
C ARG A 307 -14.35 -11.60 9.11
N ILE A 308 -14.80 -10.46 8.62
CA ILE A 308 -14.89 -10.16 7.20
C ILE A 308 -13.96 -8.98 6.90
N SER A 309 -13.06 -9.17 5.96
CA SER A 309 -12.16 -8.12 5.50
C SER A 309 -12.91 -7.08 4.67
N THR A 310 -12.65 -5.79 4.94
CA THR A 310 -13.16 -4.71 4.07
C THR A 310 -12.65 -4.88 2.64
N ALA A 311 -11.38 -5.30 2.47
CA ALA A 311 -10.76 -5.51 1.17
C ALA A 311 -11.42 -6.63 0.35
N GLU A 312 -11.87 -7.71 0.99
CA GLU A 312 -12.60 -8.79 0.28
C GLU A 312 -13.94 -8.29 -0.26
N VAL A 313 -14.69 -7.52 0.55
CA VAL A 313 -15.96 -6.94 0.10
C VAL A 313 -15.74 -5.88 -0.99
N GLU A 314 -14.72 -5.04 -0.84
CA GLU A 314 -14.31 -4.06 -1.87
C GLU A 314 -13.96 -4.77 -3.19
N SER A 315 -13.21 -5.87 -3.14
CA SER A 315 -12.85 -6.66 -4.32
C SER A 315 -14.07 -7.25 -5.02
N ALA A 316 -15.00 -7.82 -4.26
CA ALA A 316 -16.24 -8.36 -4.81
C ALA A 316 -17.10 -7.26 -5.47
N LEU A 317 -17.14 -6.05 -4.90
CA LEU A 317 -17.85 -4.92 -5.49
C LEU A 317 -17.17 -4.42 -6.77
N VAL A 318 -15.84 -4.29 -6.78
CA VAL A 318 -15.08 -3.82 -7.95
C VAL A 318 -15.06 -4.84 -9.09
N ALA A 319 -15.26 -6.13 -8.81
CA ALA A 319 -15.44 -7.15 -9.85
C ALA A 319 -16.72 -6.93 -10.68
N HIS A 320 -17.67 -6.15 -10.21
CA HIS A 320 -18.83 -5.75 -11.00
C HIS A 320 -18.47 -4.69 -12.04
N HIS A 321 -18.78 -4.92 -13.32
CA HIS A 321 -18.36 -4.08 -14.46
C HIS A 321 -18.77 -2.60 -14.37
N THR A 322 -19.75 -2.26 -13.53
CA THR A 322 -20.23 -0.88 -13.33
C THR A 322 -19.45 -0.14 -12.25
N ILE A 323 -18.60 -0.81 -11.48
CA ILE A 323 -17.91 -0.23 -10.33
C ILE A 323 -16.44 0.04 -10.68
N ALA A 324 -16.05 1.31 -10.56
CA ALA A 324 -14.65 1.73 -10.75
C ALA A 324 -13.82 1.62 -9.47
N GLU A 325 -14.43 1.96 -8.32
CA GLU A 325 -13.76 1.94 -7.03
C GLU A 325 -14.78 1.70 -5.92
N ALA A 326 -14.37 1.04 -4.84
CA ALA A 326 -15.19 0.81 -3.67
C ALA A 326 -14.38 1.04 -2.39
N ALA A 327 -15.04 1.52 -1.36
CA ALA A 327 -14.53 1.56 0.01
C ALA A 327 -15.59 1.03 0.97
N VAL A 328 -15.17 0.19 1.90
CA VAL A 328 -16.06 -0.50 2.83
C VAL A 328 -15.66 -0.20 4.25
N VAL A 329 -16.65 -0.02 5.10
CA VAL A 329 -16.47 0.17 6.55
C VAL A 329 -17.50 -0.65 7.33
N GLY A 330 -17.13 -1.09 8.53
CA GLY A 330 -18.07 -1.59 9.51
C GLY A 330 -18.67 -0.42 10.28
N ALA A 331 -20.00 -0.36 10.33
CA ALA A 331 -20.74 0.57 11.17
C ALA A 331 -21.52 -0.20 12.25
N THR A 332 -21.78 0.40 13.38
CA THR A 332 -22.51 -0.20 14.50
C THR A 332 -23.89 -0.70 14.05
N ASP A 333 -24.21 -1.93 14.39
CA ASP A 333 -25.49 -2.55 14.11
C ASP A 333 -26.02 -3.29 15.35
N PRO A 334 -27.26 -3.02 15.81
CA PRO A 334 -27.77 -3.60 17.04
C PRO A 334 -28.00 -5.12 16.97
N THR A 335 -28.12 -5.68 15.76
CA THR A 335 -28.43 -7.10 15.57
C THR A 335 -27.18 -7.94 15.34
N THR A 336 -26.25 -7.43 14.53
CA THR A 336 -25.07 -8.17 14.07
C THR A 336 -23.76 -7.68 14.71
N GLY A 337 -23.85 -6.71 15.64
CA GLY A 337 -22.70 -6.02 16.22
C GLY A 337 -22.15 -4.95 15.29
N GLN A 338 -21.81 -5.33 14.08
CA GLN A 338 -21.47 -4.42 12.98
C GLN A 338 -22.25 -4.78 11.72
N GLY A 339 -22.59 -3.77 10.92
CA GLY A 339 -23.17 -3.89 9.59
C GLY A 339 -22.20 -3.35 8.54
N ILE A 340 -22.15 -3.99 7.39
CA ILE A 340 -21.28 -3.58 6.30
C ILE A 340 -21.90 -2.40 5.56
N VAL A 341 -21.17 -1.29 5.46
CA VAL A 341 -21.55 -0.12 4.66
C VAL A 341 -20.51 0.10 3.57
N ALA A 342 -20.96 0.15 2.33
CA ALA A 342 -20.11 0.32 1.17
C ALA A 342 -20.35 1.68 0.50
N PHE A 343 -19.26 2.29 0.02
CA PHE A 343 -19.27 3.50 -0.80
C PHE A 343 -18.64 3.14 -2.13
N VAL A 344 -19.34 3.37 -3.24
CA VAL A 344 -18.90 2.93 -4.57
C VAL A 344 -18.89 4.09 -5.56
N ILE A 345 -17.89 4.10 -6.43
CA ILE A 345 -17.78 5.00 -7.58
C ILE A 345 -18.11 4.18 -8.83
N LEU A 346 -19.00 4.69 -9.66
CA LEU A 346 -19.35 4.05 -10.93
C LEU A 346 -18.25 4.25 -11.99
N THR A 347 -18.18 3.31 -12.93
CA THR A 347 -17.35 3.50 -14.15
C THR A 347 -17.87 4.66 -15.00
N ALA A 348 -17.00 5.28 -15.79
CA ALA A 348 -17.36 6.39 -16.66
C ALA A 348 -18.54 6.02 -17.58
N HIS A 349 -19.47 6.97 -17.73
CA HIS A 349 -20.70 6.81 -18.54
C HIS A 349 -21.71 5.79 -18.01
N THR A 350 -21.50 5.16 -16.87
CA THR A 350 -22.49 4.30 -16.25
C THR A 350 -23.53 5.14 -15.50
N GLN A 351 -24.80 4.85 -15.78
CA GLN A 351 -25.92 5.41 -15.02
C GLN A 351 -26.44 4.37 -14.02
N PRO A 352 -26.76 4.77 -12.79
CA PRO A 352 -27.31 3.83 -11.83
C PRO A 352 -28.68 3.31 -12.30
N THR A 353 -28.83 1.99 -12.35
CA THR A 353 -30.11 1.35 -12.62
C THR A 353 -30.88 1.18 -11.31
N PRO A 354 -32.23 1.05 -11.33
CA PRO A 354 -33.00 0.78 -10.11
C PRO A 354 -32.60 -0.49 -9.37
N THR A 355 -32.02 -1.49 -10.08
CA THR A 355 -31.60 -2.79 -9.52
C THR A 355 -30.12 -2.83 -9.12
N LEU A 356 -29.31 -1.85 -9.48
CA LEU A 356 -27.86 -1.90 -9.31
C LEU A 356 -27.43 -2.23 -7.87
N ILE A 357 -28.05 -1.61 -6.88
CA ILE A 357 -27.70 -1.86 -5.47
C ILE A 357 -28.00 -3.30 -5.07
N ASP A 358 -29.12 -3.86 -5.54
CA ASP A 358 -29.48 -5.25 -5.25
C ASP A 358 -28.58 -6.25 -6.00
N ASP A 359 -28.18 -5.91 -7.22
CA ASP A 359 -27.25 -6.69 -8.02
C ASP A 359 -25.87 -6.74 -7.33
N LEU A 360 -25.35 -5.60 -6.86
CA LEU A 360 -24.10 -5.52 -6.09
C LEU A 360 -24.15 -6.30 -4.79
N LYS A 361 -25.24 -6.19 -4.04
CA LYS A 361 -25.46 -6.97 -2.82
C LYS A 361 -25.50 -8.47 -3.08
N THR A 362 -26.11 -8.87 -4.18
CA THR A 362 -26.20 -10.27 -4.61
C THR A 362 -24.84 -10.79 -5.01
N GLN A 363 -24.06 -10.00 -5.74
CA GLN A 363 -22.69 -10.37 -6.13
C GLN A 363 -21.81 -10.61 -4.91
N VAL A 364 -21.78 -9.69 -3.94
CA VAL A 364 -21.00 -9.87 -2.71
C VAL A 364 -21.42 -11.14 -1.97
N ALA A 365 -22.74 -11.39 -1.87
CA ALA A 365 -23.24 -12.59 -1.21
C ALA A 365 -22.84 -13.89 -1.95
N HIS A 366 -22.72 -13.85 -3.27
CA HIS A 366 -22.31 -14.98 -4.09
C HIS A 366 -20.80 -15.23 -4.03
N GLU A 367 -19.99 -14.16 -4.12
CA GLU A 367 -18.53 -14.28 -4.15
C GLU A 367 -17.89 -14.58 -2.79
N ILE A 368 -18.49 -14.08 -1.71
CA ILE A 368 -17.95 -14.26 -0.37
C ILE A 368 -18.90 -15.15 0.46
N SER A 369 -20.02 -14.60 0.85
CA SER A 369 -21.10 -15.32 1.59
C SER A 369 -22.29 -14.40 1.83
N PRO A 370 -23.48 -14.95 2.13
CA PRO A 370 -24.65 -14.15 2.49
C PRO A 370 -24.45 -13.21 3.70
N ILE A 371 -23.53 -13.56 4.62
CA ILE A 371 -23.23 -12.76 5.81
C ILE A 371 -22.38 -11.52 5.48
N ALA A 372 -21.67 -11.54 4.37
CA ALA A 372 -20.87 -10.42 3.86
C ALA A 372 -21.69 -9.40 3.07
N LYS A 373 -22.99 -9.65 2.89
CA LYS A 373 -23.89 -8.77 2.13
C LYS A 373 -23.93 -7.38 2.75
N PRO A 374 -23.58 -6.29 2.02
CA PRO A 374 -23.67 -4.94 2.55
C PRO A 374 -25.09 -4.57 2.98
N ARG A 375 -25.20 -4.01 4.17
CA ARG A 375 -26.48 -3.43 4.66
C ARG A 375 -26.88 -2.25 3.79
N GLU A 376 -25.91 -1.37 3.53
CA GLU A 376 -26.07 -0.16 2.74
C GLU A 376 -24.98 -0.04 1.69
N ILE A 377 -25.34 0.49 0.51
CA ILE A 377 -24.39 0.86 -0.54
C ILE A 377 -24.72 2.28 -0.99
N HIS A 378 -23.75 3.17 -0.85
CA HIS A 378 -23.84 4.57 -1.28
C HIS A 378 -23.06 4.77 -2.57
N ILE A 379 -23.73 5.28 -3.61
CA ILE A 379 -23.07 5.70 -4.85
C ILE A 379 -22.57 7.12 -4.65
N VAL A 380 -21.26 7.32 -4.76
CA VAL A 380 -20.62 8.61 -4.51
C VAL A 380 -19.77 9.03 -5.72
N PRO A 381 -19.59 10.34 -5.95
CA PRO A 381 -18.75 10.81 -7.05
C PRO A 381 -17.26 10.55 -6.79
N GLU A 382 -16.84 10.65 -5.52
CA GLU A 382 -15.45 10.44 -5.07
C GLU A 382 -15.40 9.89 -3.66
N LEU A 383 -14.28 9.23 -3.33
CA LEU A 383 -13.97 8.75 -1.97
C LEU A 383 -13.00 9.73 -1.29
N PRO A 384 -13.12 9.94 0.03
CA PRO A 384 -12.20 10.80 0.76
C PRO A 384 -10.79 10.15 0.76
N LYS A 385 -9.82 10.87 0.19
CA LYS A 385 -8.44 10.39 0.05
C LYS A 385 -7.46 11.37 0.66
N THR A 386 -6.38 10.84 1.20
CA THR A 386 -5.21 11.63 1.54
C THR A 386 -4.50 12.11 0.26
N ARG A 387 -3.57 13.06 0.39
CA ARG A 387 -2.74 13.53 -0.74
C ARG A 387 -1.94 12.41 -1.41
N SER A 388 -1.71 11.30 -0.73
CA SER A 388 -1.07 10.09 -1.29
C SER A 388 -2.06 9.13 -1.98
N GLY A 389 -3.35 9.47 -2.05
CA GLY A 389 -4.39 8.64 -2.65
C GLY A 389 -4.98 7.57 -1.72
N LYS A 390 -4.52 7.46 -0.47
CA LYS A 390 -5.05 6.49 0.48
C LYS A 390 -6.45 6.88 0.95
N ILE A 391 -7.40 5.95 0.86
CA ILE A 391 -8.78 6.15 1.31
C ILE A 391 -8.82 6.35 2.84
N MET A 392 -9.51 7.39 3.27
CA MET A 392 -9.70 7.73 4.69
C MET A 392 -10.95 7.04 5.26
N ARG A 393 -10.87 5.72 5.48
CA ARG A 393 -11.98 4.90 5.98
C ARG A 393 -12.57 5.41 7.29
N ARG A 394 -11.77 6.09 8.11
CA ARG A 394 -12.26 6.72 9.35
C ARG A 394 -13.40 7.71 9.06
N LEU A 395 -13.24 8.58 8.07
CA LEU A 395 -14.27 9.56 7.70
C LEU A 395 -15.52 8.87 7.13
N LEU A 396 -15.33 7.82 6.33
CA LEU A 396 -16.45 7.02 5.82
C LEU A 396 -17.22 6.32 6.95
N ARG A 397 -16.51 5.87 7.99
CA ARG A 397 -17.13 5.30 9.19
C ARG A 397 -17.91 6.36 9.99
N ASP A 398 -17.36 7.57 10.15
CA ASP A 398 -18.04 8.68 10.79
C ASP A 398 -19.36 9.01 10.05
N ILE A 399 -19.33 9.04 8.71
CA ILE A 399 -20.51 9.23 7.85
C ILE A 399 -21.51 8.10 8.04
N ALA A 400 -21.07 6.84 7.97
CA ALA A 400 -21.93 5.66 8.10
C ALA A 400 -22.62 5.55 9.48
N GLU A 401 -22.00 6.11 10.51
CA GLU A 401 -22.55 6.16 11.87
C GLU A 401 -23.23 7.50 12.21
N GLY A 402 -23.32 8.44 11.26
CA GLY A 402 -23.94 9.74 11.49
C GLY A 402 -23.22 10.61 12.51
N ARG A 403 -21.90 10.41 12.68
CA ARG A 403 -21.07 11.20 13.60
C ARG A 403 -20.50 12.43 12.93
N GLU A 404 -20.07 13.40 13.73
CA GLU A 404 -19.27 14.52 13.24
C GLU A 404 -17.96 13.99 12.66
N LEU A 405 -17.53 14.56 11.53
CA LEU A 405 -16.28 14.20 10.89
C LEU A 405 -15.11 14.57 11.80
N GLY A 406 -14.21 13.63 12.01
CA GLY A 406 -12.95 13.88 12.67
C GLY A 406 -12.00 14.76 11.84
N ASP A 407 -10.70 14.77 12.18
CA ASP A 407 -9.68 15.59 11.51
C ASP A 407 -9.65 15.35 9.99
N THR A 408 -9.85 16.41 9.22
CA THR A 408 -9.85 16.43 7.74
C THR A 408 -8.60 17.05 7.14
N SER A 409 -7.62 17.48 7.96
CA SER A 409 -6.44 18.24 7.54
C SER A 409 -5.55 17.55 6.51
N THR A 410 -5.66 16.23 6.38
CA THR A 410 -4.90 15.40 5.43
C THR A 410 -5.64 15.07 4.15
N LEU A 411 -6.90 15.52 4.00
CA LEU A 411 -7.64 15.35 2.74
C LEU A 411 -6.97 16.10 1.58
N VAL A 412 -7.12 15.57 0.38
CA VAL A 412 -6.71 16.25 -0.86
C VAL A 412 -7.52 17.52 -1.05
N ASP A 413 -8.82 17.44 -0.81
CA ASP A 413 -9.78 18.54 -0.92
C ASP A 413 -10.66 18.48 0.35
N PRO A 414 -10.36 19.32 1.36
CA PRO A 414 -11.05 19.30 2.66
C PRO A 414 -12.47 19.82 2.60
#